data_6942324550f54d65272775924c6829be
#
_entry.id   6942324550f54d65272775924c6829be
#
_cell.length_a   1.000
_cell.length_b   1.000
_cell.length_c   1.000
_cell.angle_alpha   90.00
_cell.angle_beta   90.00
_cell.angle_gamma   90.00
#
_symmetry.space_group_name_H-M   'P 1'
#
loop_
_entity.id
_entity.type
_entity.pdbx_description
1 polymer ?
#
loop_
_entity_poly.entity_id
_entity_poly.type
_entity_poly.pdbx_seq_one_letter_code
_entity_poly.pdbx_strand_id
1 'polypeptide(L)'
;MNDEFYMDLALRAAWRYQALTLPNPAVGCVLLDRGGRVLGIGAHKKAGFLHAEANAVFAALCDLDANFAQDFAREYARKFGVKFQNTEALKSALLQPSFTHDFILKRHGGLLRGACAYVTLEPCAHRGRTPSCAELLAELGLSRVVIGARDTNAQAAGGAEILRRGGIEVKFDVCRAAAAELAEPFYLARESGFCFIKINATLNGAVHGRIGSEKQRAFVHELRGVCDYVGVGGQTVRVDRPMLDVRAAKFDEISALVGSADMLALDARVAPQNLKPRAPDVWIYSHRALLDFDESIPLFGVAGRKVEVSQSLPADAKITMIEAGASSFDEFAQFASHALIFYSAQMRNAGNFKANAALQPLFISSAGDPHLEANEFYGWFKILK
;
A
#
# COMPACT_ATOMS: atom_id res chain seq x y z
N MET A 1 -5.79 -28.90 -3.81
CA MET A 1 -5.32 -27.53 -4.16
C MET A 1 -4.06 -27.25 -3.36
N ASN A 2 -3.06 -26.61 -3.95
CA ASN A 2 -1.87 -26.18 -3.21
C ASN A 2 -2.19 -24.81 -2.54
N ASP A 3 -2.62 -24.85 -1.27
CA ASP A 3 -3.02 -23.66 -0.54
C ASP A 3 -1.90 -22.62 -0.42
N GLU A 4 -0.62 -23.08 -0.29
CA GLU A 4 0.53 -22.19 -0.16
C GLU A 4 0.79 -21.40 -1.44
N PHE A 5 0.62 -22.02 -2.61
CA PHE A 5 0.78 -21.35 -3.90
C PHE A 5 -0.21 -20.19 -4.07
N TYR A 6 -1.49 -20.41 -3.77
CA TYR A 6 -2.50 -19.34 -3.90
C TYR A 6 -2.36 -18.26 -2.83
N MET A 7 -1.92 -18.64 -1.63
CA MET A 7 -1.61 -17.66 -0.59
C MET A 7 -0.38 -16.81 -0.97
N ASP A 8 0.66 -17.39 -1.60
CA ASP A 8 1.80 -16.61 -2.11
C ASP A 8 1.37 -15.59 -3.17
N LEU A 9 0.46 -15.96 -4.07
CA LEU A 9 -0.12 -14.99 -5.03
C LEU A 9 -0.84 -13.83 -4.32
N ALA A 10 -1.60 -14.11 -3.27
CA ALA A 10 -2.27 -13.07 -2.48
C ALA A 10 -1.25 -12.18 -1.76
N LEU A 11 -0.21 -12.77 -1.16
CA LEU A 11 0.88 -12.05 -0.50
C LEU A 11 1.60 -11.11 -1.49
N ARG A 12 1.97 -11.60 -2.67
CA ARG A 12 2.61 -10.78 -3.71
C ARG A 12 1.75 -9.63 -4.18
N ALA A 13 0.44 -9.83 -4.30
CA ALA A 13 -0.49 -8.76 -4.65
C ALA A 13 -0.50 -7.65 -3.58
N ALA A 14 -0.48 -8.02 -2.30
CA ALA A 14 -0.48 -7.09 -1.18
C ALA A 14 0.83 -6.29 -1.04
N TRP A 15 1.98 -6.94 -1.16
CA TRP A 15 3.30 -6.31 -1.03
C TRP A 15 3.52 -5.13 -1.98
N ARG A 16 2.85 -5.12 -3.14
CA ARG A 16 2.91 -4.00 -4.11
C ARG A 16 2.40 -2.69 -3.53
N TYR A 17 1.52 -2.76 -2.53
CA TYR A 17 0.90 -1.60 -1.91
C TYR A 17 1.34 -1.41 -0.46
N GLN A 18 2.41 -2.12 -0.02
CA GLN A 18 2.94 -1.99 1.32
C GLN A 18 3.30 -0.53 1.63
N ALA A 19 2.98 -0.08 2.82
CA ALA A 19 3.02 1.28 3.34
C ALA A 19 1.97 2.23 2.73
N LEU A 20 1.61 2.14 1.43
CA LEU A 20 0.56 2.98 0.82
C LEU A 20 -0.82 2.79 1.46
N THR A 21 -1.05 1.64 2.07
CA THR A 21 -2.33 1.29 2.72
C THR A 21 -2.47 1.88 4.12
N LEU A 22 -1.39 2.34 4.75
CA LEU A 22 -1.43 2.88 6.10
C LEU A 22 -2.43 4.06 6.21
N PRO A 23 -3.19 4.15 7.29
CA PRO A 23 -3.13 3.37 8.55
C PRO A 23 -3.87 2.02 8.53
N ASN A 24 -4.12 1.41 7.38
CA ASN A 24 -4.68 0.07 7.24
C ASN A 24 -3.57 -0.94 6.95
N PRO A 25 -3.75 -2.24 7.25
CA PRO A 25 -2.78 -3.27 6.85
C PRO A 25 -2.77 -3.46 5.33
N ALA A 26 -1.63 -3.85 4.78
CA ALA A 26 -1.55 -4.39 3.43
C ALA A 26 -2.19 -5.78 3.42
N VAL A 27 -3.19 -5.97 2.57
CA VAL A 27 -3.94 -7.24 2.44
C VAL A 27 -4.07 -7.60 0.96
N GLY A 28 -3.97 -8.89 0.66
CA GLY A 28 -4.21 -9.47 -0.66
C GLY A 28 -5.25 -10.57 -0.62
N CYS A 29 -5.96 -10.73 -1.73
CA CYS A 29 -6.98 -11.76 -1.89
C CYS A 29 -6.89 -12.42 -3.27
N VAL A 30 -7.01 -13.73 -3.33
CA VAL A 30 -7.16 -14.52 -4.57
C VAL A 30 -8.44 -15.31 -4.50
N LEU A 31 -9.26 -15.21 -5.54
CA LEU A 31 -10.48 -16.00 -5.71
C LEU A 31 -10.28 -17.11 -6.74
N LEU A 32 -10.73 -18.30 -6.41
CA LEU A 32 -10.72 -19.46 -7.30
C LEU A 32 -12.14 -19.99 -7.54
N ASP A 33 -12.36 -20.55 -8.72
CA ASP A 33 -13.53 -21.40 -8.95
C ASP A 33 -13.38 -22.79 -8.27
N ARG A 34 -14.40 -23.62 -8.36
CA ARG A 34 -14.39 -24.97 -7.79
C ARG A 34 -13.31 -25.87 -8.40
N GLY A 35 -12.87 -25.59 -9.63
CA GLY A 35 -11.81 -26.31 -10.34
C GLY A 35 -10.39 -25.84 -9.99
N GLY A 36 -10.23 -24.76 -9.22
CA GLY A 36 -8.95 -24.17 -8.86
C GLY A 36 -8.40 -23.15 -9.86
N ARG A 37 -9.22 -22.71 -10.84
CA ARG A 37 -8.87 -21.64 -11.75
C ARG A 37 -8.98 -20.29 -11.01
N VAL A 38 -8.00 -19.42 -11.17
CA VAL A 38 -8.04 -18.06 -10.63
C VAL A 38 -9.11 -17.26 -11.35
N LEU A 39 -10.07 -16.73 -10.59
CA LEU A 39 -11.14 -15.85 -11.05
C LEU A 39 -10.78 -14.39 -10.91
N GLY A 40 -10.10 -14.03 -9.80
CA GLY A 40 -9.70 -12.65 -9.54
C GLY A 40 -8.60 -12.56 -8.50
N ILE A 41 -7.78 -11.54 -8.63
CA ILE A 41 -6.74 -11.17 -7.67
C ILE A 41 -6.98 -9.72 -7.26
N GLY A 42 -7.00 -9.46 -5.96
CA GLY A 42 -7.19 -8.13 -5.40
C GLY A 42 -6.20 -7.82 -4.30
N ALA A 43 -5.93 -6.55 -4.10
CA ALA A 43 -5.18 -6.04 -2.96
C ALA A 43 -5.87 -4.80 -2.40
N HIS A 44 -5.71 -4.54 -1.12
CA HIS A 44 -6.02 -3.24 -0.57
C HIS A 44 -4.97 -2.25 -1.09
N LYS A 45 -5.41 -1.26 -1.88
CA LYS A 45 -4.47 -0.37 -2.60
C LYS A 45 -4.18 0.90 -1.83
N LYS A 46 -5.18 1.42 -1.09
CA LYS A 46 -5.09 2.68 -0.34
C LYS A 46 -6.19 2.76 0.73
N ALA A 47 -5.85 3.36 1.88
CA ALA A 47 -6.83 3.61 2.95
C ALA A 47 -8.03 4.42 2.45
N GLY A 48 -9.24 4.01 2.86
CA GLY A 48 -10.49 4.63 2.44
C GLY A 48 -11.12 4.06 1.16
N PHE A 49 -10.42 3.15 0.47
CA PHE A 49 -10.90 2.47 -0.73
C PHE A 49 -11.17 0.97 -0.48
N LEU A 50 -11.52 0.23 -1.53
CA LEU A 50 -11.88 -1.19 -1.42
C LEU A 50 -10.79 -2.01 -0.73
N HIS A 51 -11.21 -2.92 0.15
CA HIS A 51 -10.35 -3.94 0.70
C HIS A 51 -10.02 -5.01 -0.36
N ALA A 52 -9.04 -5.84 -0.07
CA ALA A 52 -8.53 -6.83 -1.01
C ALA A 52 -9.60 -7.80 -1.50
N GLU A 53 -10.46 -8.28 -0.60
CA GLU A 53 -11.53 -9.21 -0.91
C GLU A 53 -12.54 -8.61 -1.90
N ALA A 54 -12.97 -7.37 -1.63
CA ALA A 54 -13.91 -6.68 -2.51
C ALA A 54 -13.27 -6.34 -3.86
N ASN A 55 -11.97 -6.00 -3.91
CA ASN A 55 -11.22 -5.82 -5.15
C ASN A 55 -11.13 -7.13 -5.96
N ALA A 56 -10.85 -8.28 -5.31
CA ALA A 56 -10.78 -9.59 -5.97
C ALA A 56 -12.14 -10.02 -6.51
N VAL A 57 -13.20 -9.86 -5.71
CA VAL A 57 -14.59 -10.13 -6.10
C VAL A 57 -14.99 -9.27 -7.30
N PHE A 58 -14.72 -7.96 -7.24
CA PHE A 58 -15.05 -7.04 -8.31
C PHE A 58 -14.34 -7.40 -9.62
N ALA A 59 -13.04 -7.68 -9.55
CA ALA A 59 -12.25 -8.09 -10.72
C ALA A 59 -12.82 -9.40 -11.32
N ALA A 60 -13.11 -10.40 -10.48
CA ALA A 60 -13.68 -11.66 -10.92
C ALA A 60 -15.05 -11.47 -11.63
N LEU A 61 -15.93 -10.66 -11.08
CA LEU A 61 -17.25 -10.40 -11.67
C LEU A 61 -17.13 -9.64 -13.00
N CYS A 62 -16.21 -8.69 -13.11
CA CYS A 62 -15.94 -8.00 -14.38
C CYS A 62 -15.46 -8.95 -15.50
N ASP A 63 -14.70 -9.99 -15.13
CA ASP A 63 -14.17 -10.95 -16.11
C ASP A 63 -15.18 -12.08 -16.42
N LEU A 64 -16.06 -12.40 -15.48
CA LEU A 64 -17.11 -13.44 -15.65
C LEU A 64 -18.34 -12.91 -16.38
N ASP A 65 -18.66 -11.63 -16.26
CA ASP A 65 -19.84 -11.02 -16.87
C ASP A 65 -19.52 -9.62 -17.41
N ALA A 66 -19.44 -9.52 -18.73
CA ALA A 66 -19.22 -8.25 -19.40
C ALA A 66 -20.32 -7.21 -19.16
N ASN A 67 -21.57 -7.64 -18.93
CA ASN A 67 -22.67 -6.73 -18.62
C ASN A 67 -22.50 -6.15 -17.21
N PHE A 68 -22.00 -6.93 -16.25
CA PHE A 68 -21.68 -6.43 -14.92
C PHE A 68 -20.69 -5.26 -14.99
N ALA A 69 -19.59 -5.41 -15.73
CA ALA A 69 -18.58 -4.37 -15.88
C ALA A 69 -19.14 -3.11 -16.56
N GLN A 70 -19.92 -3.27 -17.63
CA GLN A 70 -20.52 -2.15 -18.36
C GLN A 70 -21.57 -1.40 -17.54
N ASP A 71 -22.44 -2.12 -16.83
CA ASP A 71 -23.46 -1.53 -15.98
C ASP A 71 -22.82 -0.77 -14.82
N PHE A 72 -21.80 -1.37 -14.18
CA PHE A 72 -21.06 -0.71 -13.13
C PHE A 72 -20.42 0.60 -13.64
N ALA A 73 -19.69 0.55 -14.75
CA ALA A 73 -19.03 1.71 -15.29
C ALA A 73 -20.03 2.84 -15.62
N ARG A 74 -21.18 2.49 -16.16
CA ARG A 74 -22.28 3.43 -16.48
C ARG A 74 -22.87 4.07 -15.22
N GLU A 75 -23.21 3.25 -14.21
CA GLU A 75 -23.78 3.75 -12.95
C GLU A 75 -22.77 4.55 -12.14
N TYR A 76 -21.52 4.11 -12.12
CA TYR A 76 -20.43 4.83 -11.45
C TYR A 76 -20.17 6.19 -12.10
N ALA A 77 -20.13 6.24 -13.45
CA ALA A 77 -19.98 7.49 -14.19
C ALA A 77 -21.15 8.46 -13.92
N ARG A 78 -22.39 7.95 -13.85
CA ARG A 78 -23.57 8.78 -13.53
C ARG A 78 -23.49 9.35 -12.13
N LYS A 79 -22.99 8.58 -11.15
CA LYS A 79 -22.96 9.00 -9.73
C LYS A 79 -21.77 9.87 -9.40
N PHE A 80 -20.58 9.56 -9.94
CA PHE A 80 -19.32 10.18 -9.56
C PHE A 80 -18.65 10.99 -10.67
N GLY A 81 -19.22 11.03 -11.87
CA GLY A 81 -18.65 11.76 -13.01
C GLY A 81 -17.41 11.10 -13.64
N VAL A 82 -17.02 9.90 -13.17
CA VAL A 82 -15.80 9.20 -13.58
C VAL A 82 -16.07 8.24 -14.75
N LYS A 83 -15.27 8.32 -15.80
CA LYS A 83 -15.33 7.41 -16.95
C LYS A 83 -14.07 6.57 -17.01
N PHE A 84 -14.23 5.28 -17.29
CA PHE A 84 -13.13 4.34 -17.47
C PHE A 84 -12.89 4.08 -18.96
N GLN A 85 -11.62 4.03 -19.38
CA GLN A 85 -11.25 3.79 -20.78
C GLN A 85 -11.59 2.36 -21.25
N ASN A 86 -11.45 1.39 -20.35
CA ASN A 86 -11.72 -0.02 -20.58
C ASN A 86 -11.90 -0.76 -19.25
N THR A 87 -12.21 -2.06 -19.32
CA THR A 87 -12.40 -2.91 -18.13
C THR A 87 -11.13 -3.04 -17.27
N GLU A 88 -9.94 -3.03 -17.84
CA GLU A 88 -8.68 -3.08 -17.08
C GLU A 88 -8.47 -1.79 -16.28
N ALA A 89 -8.73 -0.63 -16.88
CA ALA A 89 -8.71 0.64 -16.17
C ALA A 89 -9.74 0.67 -15.03
N LEU A 90 -10.93 0.10 -15.25
CA LEU A 90 -11.97 -0.03 -14.23
C LEU A 90 -11.51 -0.93 -13.06
N LYS A 91 -10.96 -2.12 -13.31
CA LYS A 91 -10.45 -3.05 -12.28
C LYS A 91 -9.26 -2.47 -11.51
N SER A 92 -8.47 -1.64 -12.17
CA SER A 92 -7.29 -0.99 -11.56
C SER A 92 -7.63 0.21 -10.72
N ALA A 93 -8.80 0.82 -10.89
CA ALA A 93 -9.20 2.06 -10.25
C ALA A 93 -9.35 1.94 -8.72
N LEU A 94 -9.25 3.08 -8.05
CA LEU A 94 -9.62 3.25 -6.65
C LEU A 94 -11.13 3.53 -6.56
N LEU A 95 -11.91 2.51 -6.27
CA LEU A 95 -13.37 2.58 -6.28
C LEU A 95 -13.93 2.90 -4.90
N GLN A 96 -15.08 3.61 -4.89
CA GLN A 96 -15.80 3.97 -3.67
C GLN A 96 -16.41 2.70 -3.02
N PRO A 97 -16.07 2.39 -1.76
CA PRO A 97 -16.39 1.10 -1.15
C PRO A 97 -17.87 0.79 -1.04
N SER A 98 -18.66 1.67 -0.43
CA SER A 98 -20.07 1.40 -0.17
C SER A 98 -20.85 1.22 -1.47
N PHE A 99 -20.61 2.06 -2.48
CA PHE A 99 -21.25 1.92 -3.79
C PHE A 99 -20.89 0.58 -4.44
N THR A 100 -19.61 0.21 -4.42
CA THR A 100 -19.12 -1.00 -5.06
C THR A 100 -19.67 -2.26 -4.37
N HIS A 101 -19.65 -2.30 -3.03
CA HIS A 101 -20.27 -3.41 -2.28
C HIS A 101 -21.76 -3.55 -2.59
N ASP A 102 -22.51 -2.46 -2.54
CA ASP A 102 -23.95 -2.47 -2.84
C ASP A 102 -24.24 -2.95 -4.26
N PHE A 103 -23.41 -2.52 -5.23
CA PHE A 103 -23.55 -2.95 -6.62
C PHE A 103 -23.24 -4.45 -6.78
N ILE A 104 -22.15 -4.93 -6.17
CA ILE A 104 -21.80 -6.37 -6.16
C ILE A 104 -22.96 -7.17 -5.62
N LEU A 105 -23.47 -6.86 -4.42
CA LEU A 105 -24.54 -7.61 -3.77
C LEU A 105 -25.85 -7.64 -4.60
N LYS A 106 -26.14 -6.58 -5.34
CA LYS A 106 -27.33 -6.50 -6.21
C LYS A 106 -27.16 -7.22 -7.55
N ARG A 107 -25.94 -7.38 -8.04
CA ARG A 107 -25.69 -7.76 -9.44
C ARG A 107 -24.77 -8.98 -9.63
N HIS A 108 -24.29 -9.63 -8.55
CA HIS A 108 -23.34 -10.75 -8.66
C HIS A 108 -23.91 -12.02 -9.34
N GLY A 109 -25.23 -12.13 -9.49
CA GLY A 109 -25.89 -13.22 -10.22
C GLY A 109 -25.58 -14.63 -9.73
N GLY A 110 -25.00 -14.79 -8.52
CA GLY A 110 -24.58 -16.09 -7.98
C GLY A 110 -23.32 -16.66 -8.67
N LEU A 111 -22.62 -15.90 -9.51
CA LEU A 111 -21.48 -16.37 -10.31
C LEU A 111 -20.29 -16.88 -9.46
N LEU A 112 -20.18 -16.43 -8.22
CA LEU A 112 -19.12 -16.84 -7.29
C LEU A 112 -19.57 -17.90 -6.27
N ARG A 113 -20.80 -18.45 -6.42
CA ARG A 113 -21.28 -19.48 -5.50
C ARG A 113 -20.40 -20.73 -5.53
N GLY A 114 -19.90 -21.10 -4.34
CA GLY A 114 -19.01 -22.25 -4.17
C GLY A 114 -17.55 -21.97 -4.54
N ALA A 115 -17.18 -20.74 -4.83
CA ALA A 115 -15.80 -20.31 -5.00
C ALA A 115 -14.99 -20.44 -3.70
N CYS A 116 -13.66 -20.39 -3.81
CA CYS A 116 -12.72 -20.38 -2.68
C CYS A 116 -11.95 -19.07 -2.67
N ALA A 117 -11.76 -18.44 -1.48
CA ALA A 117 -10.93 -17.27 -1.30
C ALA A 117 -9.68 -17.57 -0.47
N TYR A 118 -8.54 -17.00 -0.86
CA TYR A 118 -7.30 -16.96 -0.10
C TYR A 118 -7.04 -15.51 0.29
N VAL A 119 -6.99 -15.23 1.59
CA VAL A 119 -6.83 -13.86 2.11
C VAL A 119 -5.67 -13.83 3.08
N THR A 120 -4.75 -12.88 2.92
CA THR A 120 -3.53 -12.82 3.72
C THR A 120 -3.79 -12.48 5.19
N LEU A 121 -4.89 -11.78 5.50
CA LEU A 121 -5.32 -11.42 6.85
C LEU A 121 -6.80 -11.76 7.01
N GLU A 122 -7.23 -12.08 8.22
CA GLU A 122 -8.64 -12.38 8.53
C GLU A 122 -9.57 -11.28 7.99
N PRO A 123 -10.59 -11.62 7.18
CA PRO A 123 -11.56 -10.66 6.65
C PRO A 123 -12.25 -9.88 7.77
N CYS A 124 -12.36 -8.57 7.63
CA CYS A 124 -12.95 -7.72 8.66
C CYS A 124 -14.42 -8.06 8.94
N ALA A 125 -14.79 -8.08 10.24
CA ALA A 125 -16.14 -8.33 10.73
C ALA A 125 -17.00 -7.07 10.84
N HIS A 126 -16.37 -5.91 11.07
CA HIS A 126 -17.10 -4.69 11.39
C HIS A 126 -17.46 -3.88 10.15
N ARG A 127 -18.60 -3.17 10.23
CA ARG A 127 -18.96 -2.12 9.30
C ARG A 127 -18.35 -0.80 9.79
N GLY A 128 -17.21 -0.44 9.22
CA GLY A 128 -16.51 0.81 9.52
C GLY A 128 -16.65 1.84 8.39
N ARG A 129 -15.52 2.33 7.90
CA ARG A 129 -15.46 3.16 6.69
C ARG A 129 -15.81 2.40 5.41
N THR A 130 -15.63 1.09 5.46
CA THR A 130 -16.01 0.15 4.40
C THR A 130 -17.00 -0.88 4.96
N PRO A 131 -17.90 -1.46 4.13
CA PRO A 131 -18.70 -2.60 4.54
C PRO A 131 -17.82 -3.81 4.92
N SER A 132 -18.36 -4.72 5.74
CA SER A 132 -17.67 -5.94 6.17
C SER A 132 -17.32 -6.86 5.00
N CYS A 133 -16.06 -7.24 4.89
CA CYS A 133 -15.63 -8.21 3.89
C CYS A 133 -16.12 -9.63 4.21
N ALA A 134 -16.19 -10.00 5.49
CA ALA A 134 -16.70 -11.31 5.88
C ALA A 134 -18.20 -11.48 5.50
N GLU A 135 -19.00 -10.43 5.70
CA GLU A 135 -20.40 -10.43 5.25
C GLU A 135 -20.51 -10.52 3.73
N LEU A 136 -19.68 -9.76 2.99
CA LEU A 136 -19.66 -9.83 1.53
C LEU A 136 -19.38 -11.26 1.04
N LEU A 137 -18.32 -11.91 1.54
CA LEU A 137 -17.97 -13.26 1.13
C LEU A 137 -19.06 -14.29 1.50
N ALA A 138 -19.73 -14.10 2.64
CA ALA A 138 -20.85 -14.96 3.06
C ALA A 138 -22.06 -14.82 2.13
N GLU A 139 -22.46 -13.60 1.80
CA GLU A 139 -23.59 -13.32 0.89
C GLU A 139 -23.35 -13.85 -0.53
N LEU A 140 -22.09 -13.83 -1.00
CA LEU A 140 -21.72 -14.41 -2.29
C LEU A 140 -21.77 -15.95 -2.32
N GLY A 141 -21.90 -16.59 -1.16
CA GLY A 141 -22.03 -18.05 -1.02
C GLY A 141 -20.76 -18.81 -1.38
N LEU A 142 -19.61 -18.31 -0.95
CA LEU A 142 -18.33 -19.03 -1.09
C LEU A 142 -18.41 -20.37 -0.33
N SER A 143 -17.64 -21.36 -0.76
CA SER A 143 -17.54 -22.64 -0.06
C SER A 143 -16.43 -22.69 0.97
N ARG A 144 -15.34 -21.92 0.75
CA ARG A 144 -14.13 -21.98 1.56
C ARG A 144 -13.41 -20.65 1.58
N VAL A 145 -12.86 -20.28 2.75
CA VAL A 145 -11.95 -19.14 2.92
C VAL A 145 -10.70 -19.61 3.66
N VAL A 146 -9.55 -19.40 3.03
CA VAL A 146 -8.22 -19.72 3.57
C VAL A 146 -7.56 -18.43 4.01
N ILE A 147 -7.11 -18.37 5.25
CA ILE A 147 -6.59 -17.17 5.90
C ILE A 147 -5.11 -17.37 6.25
N GLY A 148 -4.26 -16.39 5.88
CA GLY A 148 -2.85 -16.40 6.20
C GLY A 148 -2.58 -16.16 7.67
N ALA A 149 -3.03 -15.02 8.19
CA ALA A 149 -2.88 -14.64 9.59
C ALA A 149 -4.20 -14.17 10.21
N ARG A 150 -4.34 -14.32 11.53
CA ARG A 150 -5.46 -13.76 12.29
C ARG A 150 -5.27 -12.25 12.44
N ASP A 151 -6.35 -11.50 12.40
CA ASP A 151 -6.30 -10.09 12.78
C ASP A 151 -6.30 -9.99 14.32
N THR A 152 -5.23 -9.44 14.88
CA THR A 152 -5.10 -9.21 16.32
C THR A 152 -5.77 -7.91 16.77
N ASN A 153 -6.27 -7.10 15.84
CA ASN A 153 -7.04 -5.91 16.14
C ASN A 153 -8.46 -6.29 16.56
N ALA A 154 -8.77 -6.16 17.85
CA ALA A 154 -10.08 -6.49 18.42
C ALA A 154 -11.28 -5.82 17.72
N GLN A 155 -11.08 -4.69 17.05
CA GLN A 155 -12.13 -3.99 16.30
C GLN A 155 -12.45 -4.64 14.95
N ALA A 156 -11.49 -5.35 14.35
CA ALA A 156 -11.63 -5.96 13.02
C ALA A 156 -11.82 -7.48 13.09
N ALA A 157 -11.37 -8.11 14.16
CA ALA A 157 -11.46 -9.57 14.38
C ALA A 157 -12.90 -10.08 14.41
N GLY A 158 -13.09 -11.39 14.16
CA GLY A 158 -14.38 -12.06 14.20
C GLY A 158 -14.99 -12.37 12.84
N GLY A 159 -14.31 -12.00 11.76
CA GLY A 159 -14.77 -12.30 10.40
C GLY A 159 -14.89 -13.79 10.13
N ALA A 160 -13.97 -14.59 10.67
CA ALA A 160 -14.03 -16.05 10.55
C ALA A 160 -15.30 -16.65 11.15
N GLU A 161 -15.82 -16.09 12.23
CA GLU A 161 -17.07 -16.53 12.84
C GLU A 161 -18.29 -16.21 11.96
N ILE A 162 -18.31 -15.03 11.33
CA ILE A 162 -19.34 -14.66 10.34
C ILE A 162 -19.33 -15.65 9.18
N LEU A 163 -18.15 -15.97 8.65
CA LEU A 163 -18.00 -16.93 7.54
C LEU A 163 -18.51 -18.32 7.93
N ARG A 164 -18.12 -18.83 9.11
CA ARG A 164 -18.60 -20.15 9.61
C ARG A 164 -20.12 -20.21 9.81
N ARG A 165 -20.72 -19.15 10.35
CA ARG A 165 -22.18 -19.03 10.46
C ARG A 165 -22.86 -19.03 9.09
N GLY A 166 -22.20 -18.50 8.07
CA GLY A 166 -22.63 -18.57 6.67
C GLY A 166 -22.42 -19.94 6.01
N GLY A 167 -21.95 -20.95 6.75
CA GLY A 167 -21.69 -22.30 6.24
C GLY A 167 -20.41 -22.44 5.43
N ILE A 168 -19.49 -21.49 5.55
CA ILE A 168 -18.22 -21.46 4.82
C ILE A 168 -17.14 -22.18 5.63
N GLU A 169 -16.40 -23.09 4.99
CA GLU A 169 -15.19 -23.68 5.57
C GLU A 169 -14.11 -22.61 5.77
N VAL A 170 -13.56 -22.49 6.98
CA VAL A 170 -12.49 -21.53 7.28
C VAL A 170 -11.23 -22.26 7.74
N LYS A 171 -10.15 -22.13 6.95
CA LYS A 171 -8.82 -22.64 7.26
C LYS A 171 -7.88 -21.48 7.59
N PHE A 172 -7.10 -21.59 8.66
CA PHE A 172 -6.12 -20.60 9.10
C PHE A 172 -4.68 -21.05 8.90
N ASP A 173 -3.79 -20.11 9.10
CA ASP A 173 -2.34 -20.32 9.29
C ASP A 173 -1.62 -20.87 8.03
N VAL A 174 -2.15 -20.60 6.84
CA VAL A 174 -1.46 -20.91 5.58
C VAL A 174 -0.48 -19.79 5.25
N CYS A 175 0.80 -20.13 5.15
CA CYS A 175 1.91 -19.15 5.04
C CYS A 175 1.93 -18.11 6.17
N ARG A 176 1.61 -18.53 7.39
CA ARG A 176 1.41 -17.63 8.55
C ARG A 176 2.57 -16.67 8.78
N ALA A 177 3.82 -17.14 8.69
CA ALA A 177 4.99 -16.30 8.92
C ALA A 177 5.06 -15.15 7.90
N ALA A 178 4.91 -15.45 6.61
CA ALA A 178 4.94 -14.44 5.55
C ALA A 178 3.74 -13.47 5.64
N ALA A 179 2.56 -13.95 6.06
CA ALA A 179 1.40 -13.11 6.28
C ALA A 179 1.57 -12.19 7.50
N ALA A 180 2.23 -12.66 8.55
CA ALA A 180 2.58 -11.85 9.72
C ALA A 180 3.62 -10.77 9.37
N GLU A 181 4.67 -11.12 8.60
CA GLU A 181 5.66 -10.16 8.10
C GLU A 181 5.01 -9.08 7.21
N LEU A 182 4.05 -9.45 6.36
CA LEU A 182 3.29 -8.48 5.56
C LEU A 182 2.50 -7.50 6.43
N ALA A 183 1.92 -7.94 7.53
CA ALA A 183 1.12 -7.12 8.43
C ALA A 183 1.96 -6.35 9.46
N GLU A 184 3.22 -6.71 9.69
CA GLU A 184 4.10 -6.14 10.72
C GLU A 184 4.20 -4.60 10.64
N PRO A 185 4.40 -3.95 9.45
CA PRO A 185 4.47 -2.50 9.35
C PRO A 185 3.22 -1.77 9.88
N PHE A 186 2.04 -2.36 9.68
CA PHE A 186 0.78 -1.83 10.21
C PHE A 186 0.73 -1.89 11.74
N TYR A 187 1.13 -3.01 12.34
CA TYR A 187 1.16 -3.14 13.80
C TYR A 187 2.21 -2.22 14.42
N LEU A 188 3.41 -2.13 13.82
CA LEU A 188 4.44 -1.19 14.27
C LEU A 188 3.94 0.26 14.24
N ALA A 189 3.31 0.69 13.15
CA ALA A 189 2.78 2.05 13.03
C ALA A 189 1.74 2.40 14.11
N ARG A 190 1.01 1.41 14.62
CA ARG A 190 0.02 1.59 15.69
C ARG A 190 0.60 1.56 17.09
N GLU A 191 1.62 0.76 17.32
CA GLU A 191 2.11 0.42 18.67
C GLU A 191 3.36 1.23 19.06
N SER A 192 4.36 1.27 18.20
CA SER A 192 5.68 1.81 18.51
C SER A 192 6.27 2.76 17.47
N GLY A 193 5.61 2.91 16.33
CA GLY A 193 6.10 3.64 15.18
C GLY A 193 6.74 2.71 14.13
N PHE A 194 6.42 2.95 12.87
CA PHE A 194 6.99 2.27 11.72
C PHE A 194 7.98 3.18 11.00
N CYS A 195 9.25 2.81 11.04
CA CYS A 195 10.32 3.52 10.35
C CYS A 195 10.97 2.61 9.31
N PHE A 196 11.11 3.09 8.08
CA PHE A 196 11.78 2.37 7.00
C PHE A 196 12.72 3.27 6.22
N ILE A 197 13.81 2.68 5.71
CA ILE A 197 14.76 3.36 4.84
C ILE A 197 14.35 3.16 3.39
N LYS A 198 14.35 4.24 2.61
CA LYS A 198 14.19 4.21 1.16
C LYS A 198 15.50 4.61 0.49
N ILE A 199 15.97 3.80 -0.44
CA ILE A 199 17.17 4.10 -1.24
C ILE A 199 16.94 3.74 -2.72
N ASN A 200 17.56 4.49 -3.62
CA ASN A 200 17.62 4.16 -5.05
C ASN A 200 19.04 3.74 -5.39
N ALA A 201 19.18 2.63 -6.10
CA ALA A 201 20.46 2.11 -6.55
C ALA A 201 20.41 1.68 -8.02
N THR A 202 21.53 1.69 -8.68
CA THR A 202 21.73 0.93 -9.92
C THR A 202 22.09 -0.52 -9.59
N LEU A 203 22.05 -1.43 -10.55
CA LEU A 203 22.41 -2.85 -10.33
C LEU A 203 23.83 -3.04 -9.78
N ASN A 204 24.77 -2.15 -10.13
CA ASN A 204 26.14 -2.19 -9.60
C ASN A 204 26.34 -1.31 -8.35
N GLY A 205 25.25 -0.87 -7.68
CA GLY A 205 25.31 -0.17 -6.41
C GLY A 205 25.64 1.32 -6.48
N ALA A 206 25.53 1.99 -7.65
CA ALA A 206 25.63 3.44 -7.69
C ALA A 206 24.33 4.06 -7.16
N VAL A 207 24.46 5.06 -6.27
CA VAL A 207 23.31 5.75 -5.62
C VAL A 207 23.33 7.27 -5.89
N HIS A 208 24.21 7.74 -6.77
CA HIS A 208 24.36 9.15 -7.07
C HIS A 208 23.61 9.58 -8.31
N GLY A 209 23.10 10.81 -8.29
CA GLY A 209 22.38 11.43 -9.39
C GLY A 209 20.93 10.89 -9.52
N ARG A 210 20.26 11.29 -10.61
CA ARG A 210 18.87 10.86 -10.84
C ARG A 210 18.86 9.38 -11.26
N ILE A 211 18.32 8.54 -10.38
CA ILE A 211 18.08 7.10 -10.59
C ILE A 211 16.57 6.87 -10.50
N GLY A 212 16.04 6.08 -11.42
CA GLY A 212 14.61 5.76 -11.46
C GLY A 212 13.77 6.64 -12.38
N SER A 213 12.64 6.07 -12.78
CA SER A 213 11.67 6.66 -13.71
C SER A 213 10.74 7.68 -13.04
N GLU A 214 9.89 8.31 -13.87
CA GLU A 214 8.80 9.15 -13.37
C GLU A 214 7.75 8.34 -12.61
N LYS A 215 7.48 7.08 -13.00
CA LYS A 215 6.57 6.20 -12.25
C LYS A 215 7.11 5.90 -10.87
N GLN A 216 8.38 5.50 -10.76
CA GLN A 216 9.03 5.28 -9.47
C GLN A 216 9.00 6.55 -8.61
N ARG A 217 9.26 7.72 -9.23
CA ARG A 217 9.18 9.01 -8.54
C ARG A 217 7.78 9.29 -8.00
N ALA A 218 6.74 9.04 -8.81
CA ALA A 218 5.35 9.19 -8.38
C ALA A 218 5.07 8.30 -7.16
N PHE A 219 5.47 7.04 -7.21
CA PHE A 219 5.33 6.10 -6.10
C PHE A 219 6.03 6.58 -4.82
N VAL A 220 7.27 7.08 -4.90
CA VAL A 220 7.97 7.65 -3.74
C VAL A 220 7.22 8.86 -3.17
N HIS A 221 6.65 9.72 -4.03
CA HIS A 221 5.85 10.85 -3.57
C HIS A 221 4.51 10.42 -2.95
N GLU A 222 3.92 9.32 -3.41
CA GLU A 222 2.74 8.72 -2.76
C GLU A 222 3.10 8.20 -1.37
N LEU A 223 4.25 7.51 -1.23
CA LEU A 223 4.76 7.06 0.08
C LEU A 223 5.02 8.22 1.04
N ARG A 224 5.62 9.33 0.55
CA ARG A 224 5.77 10.54 1.38
C ARG A 224 4.44 11.07 1.90
N GLY A 225 3.40 11.01 1.06
CA GLY A 225 2.05 11.48 1.43
C GLY A 225 1.36 10.66 2.52
N VAL A 226 1.88 9.48 2.84
CA VAL A 226 1.39 8.61 3.92
C VAL A 226 2.19 8.82 5.22
N CYS A 227 3.43 9.30 5.10
CA CYS A 227 4.33 9.46 6.25
C CYS A 227 4.01 10.71 7.07
N ASP A 228 4.17 10.62 8.38
CA ASP A 228 4.20 11.79 9.27
C ASP A 228 5.49 12.58 9.05
N TYR A 229 6.61 11.85 8.94
CA TYR A 229 7.93 12.43 8.73
C TYR A 229 8.68 11.79 7.56
N VAL A 230 9.44 12.64 6.86
CA VAL A 230 10.55 12.19 5.99
C VAL A 230 11.87 12.52 6.67
N GLY A 231 12.65 11.49 6.95
CA GLY A 231 13.99 11.60 7.53
C GLY A 231 15.05 11.79 6.43
N VAL A 232 16.05 12.63 6.68
CA VAL A 232 17.17 12.88 5.75
C VAL A 232 18.42 13.29 6.50
N GLY A 233 19.60 12.90 6.00
CA GLY A 233 20.87 13.33 6.57
C GLY A 233 21.16 14.82 6.33
N GLY A 234 21.72 15.52 7.34
CA GLY A 234 22.03 16.93 7.23
C GLY A 234 22.99 17.28 6.08
N GLN A 235 23.90 16.36 5.69
CA GLN A 235 24.76 16.55 4.53
C GLN A 235 23.96 16.57 3.22
N THR A 236 23.01 15.64 3.05
CA THR A 236 22.10 15.58 1.90
C THR A 236 21.30 16.88 1.78
N VAL A 237 20.80 17.41 2.91
CA VAL A 237 20.06 18.69 2.90
C VAL A 237 20.93 19.83 2.36
N ARG A 238 22.18 19.93 2.79
CA ARG A 238 23.09 21.00 2.35
C ARG A 238 23.52 20.88 0.89
N VAL A 239 23.76 19.66 0.41
CA VAL A 239 24.27 19.40 -0.95
C VAL A 239 23.15 19.38 -1.98
N ASP A 240 22.10 18.57 -1.73
CA ASP A 240 21.04 18.32 -2.71
C ASP A 240 19.93 19.36 -2.66
N ARG A 241 19.87 20.17 -1.59
CA ARG A 241 18.87 21.23 -1.36
C ARG A 241 17.44 20.74 -1.68
N PRO A 242 16.97 19.65 -1.06
CA PRO A 242 15.73 18.99 -1.47
C PRO A 242 14.49 19.76 -1.02
N MET A 243 13.36 19.51 -1.68
CA MET A 243 12.05 19.99 -1.24
C MET A 243 11.29 18.96 -0.38
N LEU A 244 11.46 17.68 -0.64
CA LEU A 244 10.85 16.54 0.07
C LEU A 244 9.30 16.65 0.16
N ASP A 245 8.66 17.10 -0.90
CA ASP A 245 7.21 17.23 -1.02
C ASP A 245 6.57 16.05 -1.76
N VAL A 246 5.28 16.18 -2.06
CA VAL A 246 4.43 15.16 -2.68
C VAL A 246 3.96 15.53 -4.09
N ARG A 247 4.53 16.58 -4.72
CA ARG A 247 4.05 17.15 -5.99
C ARG A 247 4.00 16.19 -7.19
N ALA A 248 4.76 15.09 -7.17
CA ALA A 248 4.74 14.08 -8.23
C ALA A 248 3.84 12.89 -7.91
N ALA A 249 3.18 12.88 -6.74
CA ALA A 249 2.19 11.85 -6.44
C ALA A 249 0.98 12.01 -7.38
N LYS A 250 0.47 10.89 -7.89
CA LYS A 250 -0.69 10.89 -8.82
C LYS A 250 -2.03 11.05 -8.10
N PHE A 251 -2.10 11.99 -7.17
CA PHE A 251 -3.32 12.26 -6.41
C PHE A 251 -4.38 13.00 -7.23
N ASP A 252 -3.99 13.73 -8.28
CA ASP A 252 -4.93 14.45 -9.13
C ASP A 252 -5.80 13.48 -9.95
N GLU A 253 -5.26 12.33 -10.36
CA GLU A 253 -6.06 11.24 -10.93
C GLU A 253 -7.08 10.71 -9.92
N ILE A 254 -6.73 10.63 -8.64
CA ILE A 254 -7.60 10.19 -7.55
C ILE A 254 -8.59 11.29 -7.16
N SER A 255 -8.17 12.56 -7.14
CA SER A 255 -9.06 13.71 -6.86
C SER A 255 -10.08 13.89 -7.99
N ALA A 256 -9.71 13.66 -9.24
CA ALA A 256 -10.64 13.64 -10.36
C ALA A 256 -11.60 12.44 -10.28
N LEU A 257 -11.14 11.29 -9.75
CA LEU A 257 -11.95 10.09 -9.51
C LEU A 257 -12.89 10.24 -8.32
N VAL A 258 -12.57 11.13 -7.39
CA VAL A 258 -13.30 11.37 -6.12
C VAL A 258 -14.01 12.73 -6.14
N GLY A 259 -13.74 13.56 -7.14
CA GLY A 259 -14.15 14.95 -7.21
C GLY A 259 -15.61 15.16 -7.55
N SER A 260 -16.45 15.17 -6.54
CA SER A 260 -17.59 16.10 -6.43
C SER A 260 -17.89 16.31 -4.95
N ALA A 261 -18.53 17.44 -4.64
CA ALA A 261 -18.96 17.85 -3.30
C ALA A 261 -19.79 16.79 -2.55
N ASP A 262 -20.37 15.82 -3.27
CA ASP A 262 -21.18 14.74 -2.72
C ASP A 262 -20.39 13.65 -1.99
N MET A 263 -19.10 13.47 -2.29
CA MET A 263 -18.24 12.61 -1.47
C MET A 263 -17.85 13.25 -0.13
N LEU A 264 -17.86 14.56 -0.06
CA LEU A 264 -17.69 15.32 1.19
C LEU A 264 -18.90 15.22 2.11
N ALA A 265 -20.08 14.94 1.54
CA ALA A 265 -21.33 14.79 2.28
C ALA A 265 -21.56 13.36 2.81
N LEU A 266 -20.89 12.35 2.26
CA LEU A 266 -21.15 10.94 2.59
C LEU A 266 -20.54 10.46 3.91
N ASP A 267 -19.50 11.09 4.42
CA ASP A 267 -19.07 10.96 5.81
C ASP A 267 -18.05 12.05 6.16
N ALA A 268 -18.47 13.03 6.96
CA ALA A 268 -17.56 14.03 7.54
C ALA A 268 -16.43 13.40 8.39
N ARG A 269 -16.50 12.08 8.66
CA ARG A 269 -15.48 11.25 9.30
C ARG A 269 -14.46 10.67 8.33
N VAL A 270 -14.74 10.64 7.02
CA VAL A 270 -13.73 10.45 5.97
C VAL A 270 -13.19 11.84 5.63
N ALA A 271 -12.37 12.36 6.54
CA ALA A 271 -11.87 13.71 6.38
C ALA A 271 -11.15 13.88 5.03
N PRO A 272 -11.36 15.00 4.34
CA PRO A 272 -10.62 15.41 3.14
C PRO A 272 -9.09 15.44 3.33
N GLN A 273 -8.64 15.39 4.57
CA GLN A 273 -7.23 15.33 4.99
C GLN A 273 -6.44 14.19 4.31
N ASN A 274 -7.11 13.09 3.93
CA ASN A 274 -6.45 11.96 3.23
C ASN A 274 -6.52 12.05 1.70
N LEU A 275 -7.23 13.01 1.15
CA LEU A 275 -7.40 13.18 -0.30
C LEU A 275 -6.44 14.23 -0.89
N LYS A 276 -6.04 15.23 -0.10
CA LYS A 276 -4.90 16.09 -0.46
C LYS A 276 -3.73 15.69 0.42
N PRO A 277 -2.72 15.06 -0.16
CA PRO A 277 -1.55 14.69 0.62
C PRO A 277 -0.90 15.96 1.14
N ARG A 278 -0.86 16.08 2.44
CA ARG A 278 0.01 17.05 3.09
C ARG A 278 1.45 16.62 2.84
N ALA A 279 2.31 17.55 2.49
CA ALA A 279 3.74 17.29 2.54
C ALA A 279 4.12 16.88 3.97
N PRO A 280 4.84 15.76 4.17
CA PRO A 280 5.23 15.28 5.49
C PRO A 280 6.11 16.31 6.21
N ASP A 281 6.14 16.24 7.51
CA ASP A 281 7.13 16.95 8.30
C ASP A 281 8.53 16.39 7.99
N VAL A 282 9.58 17.14 8.25
CA VAL A 282 10.95 16.72 7.92
C VAL A 282 11.76 16.56 9.20
N TRP A 283 12.40 15.42 9.33
CA TRP A 283 13.42 15.15 10.32
C TRP A 283 14.80 15.18 9.66
N ILE A 284 15.63 16.15 10.07
CA ILE A 284 17.02 16.24 9.64
C ILE A 284 17.89 15.61 10.71
N TYR A 285 18.46 14.45 10.40
CA TYR A 285 19.45 13.82 11.28
C TYR A 285 20.78 14.56 11.16
N SER A 286 21.17 15.26 12.20
CA SER A 286 22.39 16.08 12.21
C SER A 286 22.87 16.38 13.63
N HIS A 287 24.21 16.47 13.77
CA HIS A 287 24.87 17.01 14.96
C HIS A 287 24.89 18.56 14.97
N ARG A 288 24.52 19.22 13.87
CA ARG A 288 24.42 20.67 13.76
C ARG A 288 23.04 21.15 14.16
N ALA A 289 22.96 22.37 14.69
CA ALA A 289 21.68 23.00 15.03
C ALA A 289 20.89 23.41 13.78
N LEU A 290 19.58 23.66 13.94
CA LEU A 290 18.70 24.11 12.86
C LEU A 290 19.19 25.41 12.22
N LEU A 291 19.71 26.34 13.02
CA LEU A 291 20.25 27.64 12.57
C LEU A 291 21.48 27.51 11.67
N ASP A 292 22.11 26.34 11.62
CA ASP A 292 23.25 26.07 10.72
C ASP A 292 22.82 25.67 9.31
N PHE A 293 21.52 25.65 9.02
CA PHE A 293 20.99 25.37 7.70
C PHE A 293 20.53 26.64 7.00
N ASP A 294 20.83 26.75 5.71
CA ASP A 294 20.39 27.84 4.85
C ASP A 294 18.85 27.76 4.64
N GLU A 295 18.12 28.76 5.14
CA GLU A 295 16.66 28.83 5.06
C GLU A 295 16.14 28.93 3.60
N SER A 296 17.00 29.28 2.63
CA SER A 296 16.65 29.27 1.20
C SER A 296 16.55 27.86 0.61
N ILE A 297 16.89 26.81 1.36
CA ILE A 297 16.67 25.42 0.94
C ILE A 297 15.16 25.16 0.81
N PRO A 298 14.69 24.63 -0.34
CA PRO A 298 13.27 24.54 -0.63
C PRO A 298 12.41 23.81 0.41
N LEU A 299 12.99 22.89 1.19
CA LEU A 299 12.25 22.16 2.22
C LEU A 299 11.69 23.09 3.32
N PHE A 300 12.38 24.22 3.63
CA PHE A 300 11.93 25.17 4.64
C PHE A 300 10.78 26.08 4.14
N GLY A 301 10.65 26.23 2.82
CA GLY A 301 9.60 27.05 2.20
C GLY A 301 8.24 26.33 2.04
N VAL A 302 8.11 25.07 2.45
CA VAL A 302 6.85 24.33 2.31
C VAL A 302 5.88 24.70 3.43
N ALA A 303 4.75 25.29 3.06
CA ALA A 303 3.76 25.80 4.02
C ALA A 303 3.20 24.71 4.93
N GLY A 304 3.10 25.01 6.22
CA GLY A 304 2.50 24.13 7.25
C GLY A 304 3.35 22.90 7.63
N ARG A 305 4.60 22.85 7.18
CA ARG A 305 5.57 21.78 7.50
C ARG A 305 6.36 22.14 8.76
N LYS A 306 6.50 21.19 9.69
CA LYS A 306 7.50 21.22 10.75
C LYS A 306 8.84 20.68 10.23
N VAL A 307 9.94 21.33 10.58
CA VAL A 307 11.29 20.81 10.36
C VAL A 307 11.98 20.66 11.70
N GLU A 308 12.43 19.46 12.01
CA GLU A 308 13.11 19.13 13.25
C GLU A 308 14.52 18.62 12.97
N VAL A 309 15.50 19.15 13.70
CA VAL A 309 16.89 18.72 13.62
C VAL A 309 17.25 18.03 14.93
N SER A 310 17.57 16.75 14.86
CA SER A 310 17.93 15.95 16.04
C SER A 310 18.72 14.71 15.66
N GLN A 311 19.28 14.02 16.66
CA GLN A 311 19.96 12.74 16.50
C GLN A 311 19.04 11.54 16.91
N SER A 312 17.79 11.81 17.17
CA SER A 312 16.77 10.80 17.49
C SER A 312 15.52 11.01 16.64
N LEU A 313 14.75 9.95 16.42
CA LEU A 313 13.44 10.07 15.77
C LEU A 313 12.55 11.04 16.55
N PRO A 314 11.74 11.87 15.85
CA PRO A 314 10.72 12.68 16.49
C PRO A 314 9.76 11.82 17.33
N ALA A 315 9.43 12.27 18.54
CA ALA A 315 8.66 11.48 19.50
C ALA A 315 7.21 11.23 19.07
N ASP A 316 6.68 12.08 18.20
CA ASP A 316 5.31 12.02 17.66
C ASP A 316 5.22 11.27 16.32
N ALA A 317 6.34 10.79 15.77
CA ALA A 317 6.40 10.09 14.49
C ALA A 317 5.86 8.66 14.61
N LYS A 318 4.76 8.38 13.92
CA LYS A 318 4.20 7.02 13.79
C LYS A 318 4.64 6.33 12.51
N ILE A 319 4.79 7.09 11.42
CA ILE A 319 5.23 6.57 10.13
C ILE A 319 6.34 7.48 9.62
N THR A 320 7.56 6.93 9.51
CA THR A 320 8.73 7.67 9.04
C THR A 320 9.38 6.95 7.87
N MET A 321 9.58 7.66 6.76
CA MET A 321 10.43 7.21 5.66
C MET A 321 11.75 7.96 5.68
N ILE A 322 12.88 7.26 5.78
CA ILE A 322 14.21 7.85 5.73
C ILE A 322 14.74 7.73 4.30
N GLU A 323 15.02 8.85 3.67
CA GLU A 323 15.70 8.88 2.36
C GLU A 323 17.21 8.91 2.58
N ALA A 324 17.83 7.73 2.46
CA ALA A 324 19.26 7.54 2.72
C ALA A 324 20.09 7.53 1.44
N GLY A 325 21.34 7.96 1.56
CA GLY A 325 22.41 7.68 0.62
C GLY A 325 23.25 6.48 1.05
N ALA A 326 24.21 6.06 0.22
CA ALA A 326 25.07 4.91 0.51
C ALA A 326 25.85 5.05 1.83
N SER A 327 26.36 6.25 2.12
CA SER A 327 27.18 6.51 3.31
C SER A 327 26.38 6.59 4.63
N SER A 328 25.07 6.78 4.55
CA SER A 328 24.22 6.99 5.73
C SER A 328 23.28 5.81 5.99
N PHE A 329 23.24 4.80 5.13
CA PHE A 329 22.31 3.67 5.27
C PHE A 329 22.49 2.96 6.61
N ASP A 330 23.72 2.56 6.95
CA ASP A 330 24.00 1.81 8.17
C ASP A 330 23.75 2.65 9.43
N GLU A 331 23.99 3.95 9.36
CA GLU A 331 23.69 4.89 10.44
C GLU A 331 22.19 4.99 10.70
N PHE A 332 21.37 5.01 9.64
CA PHE A 332 19.93 5.03 9.75
C PHE A 332 19.31 3.67 10.10
N ALA A 333 20.01 2.57 9.86
CA ALA A 333 19.52 1.23 10.16
C ALA A 333 19.17 1.02 11.65
N GLN A 334 19.82 1.78 12.56
CA GLN A 334 19.49 1.74 13.98
C GLN A 334 18.06 2.21 14.30
N PHE A 335 17.47 3.07 13.48
CA PHE A 335 16.12 3.64 13.65
C PHE A 335 15.05 2.83 12.91
N ALA A 336 15.42 2.20 11.81
CA ALA A 336 14.48 1.55 10.92
C ALA A 336 14.33 0.05 11.21
N SER A 337 13.14 -0.48 10.95
CA SER A 337 12.84 -1.91 10.96
C SER A 337 12.91 -2.54 9.57
N HIS A 338 12.68 -1.73 8.51
CA HIS A 338 12.59 -2.18 7.13
C HIS A 338 13.38 -1.28 6.19
N ALA A 339 13.69 -1.83 5.02
CA ALA A 339 14.26 -1.09 3.90
C ALA A 339 13.47 -1.33 2.62
N LEU A 340 13.22 -0.27 1.87
CA LEU A 340 12.67 -0.27 0.52
C LEU A 340 13.78 0.15 -0.45
N ILE A 341 14.26 -0.78 -1.24
CA ILE A 341 15.37 -0.55 -2.17
C ILE A 341 14.84 -0.63 -3.59
N PHE A 342 14.96 0.48 -4.32
CA PHE A 342 14.68 0.53 -5.74
C PHE A 342 15.95 0.30 -6.55
N TYR A 343 15.84 -0.51 -7.58
CA TYR A 343 16.92 -0.82 -8.50
C TYR A 343 16.54 -0.41 -9.92
N SER A 344 17.47 0.27 -10.59
CA SER A 344 17.42 0.51 -12.03
C SER A 344 18.42 -0.40 -12.73
N ALA A 345 18.06 -0.98 -13.89
CA ALA A 345 18.94 -1.80 -14.70
C ALA A 345 20.14 -1.04 -15.30
N GLN A 346 20.28 0.26 -15.01
CA GLN A 346 21.46 1.03 -15.41
C GLN A 346 22.72 0.54 -14.70
N MET A 347 23.85 0.62 -15.42
CA MET A 347 25.18 0.42 -14.86
C MET A 347 25.92 1.75 -14.90
N ARG A 348 26.52 2.16 -13.79
CA ARG A 348 27.28 3.42 -13.69
C ARG A 348 28.69 3.17 -13.19
N ASN A 349 29.63 4.03 -13.57
CA ASN A 349 30.97 4.01 -13.00
C ASN A 349 30.89 4.32 -11.50
N ALA A 350 31.60 3.58 -10.67
CA ALA A 350 31.67 3.74 -9.22
C ALA A 350 30.35 3.45 -8.46
N GLY A 351 29.92 2.18 -8.47
CA GLY A 351 28.94 1.68 -7.52
C GLY A 351 29.58 1.25 -6.22
N ASN A 352 29.15 1.83 -5.08
CA ASN A 352 29.75 1.53 -3.75
C ASN A 352 28.69 1.36 -2.65
N PHE A 353 27.42 1.19 -3.01
CA PHE A 353 26.43 0.86 -1.99
C PHE A 353 26.71 -0.53 -1.44
N LYS A 354 27.04 -0.58 -0.16
CA LYS A 354 27.14 -1.78 0.65
C LYS A 354 26.43 -1.51 1.96
N ALA A 355 25.50 -2.38 2.34
CA ALA A 355 24.92 -2.37 3.66
C ALA A 355 25.73 -3.29 4.55
N ASN A 356 26.16 -2.82 5.72
CA ASN A 356 26.72 -3.68 6.77
C ASN A 356 25.61 -4.30 7.60
N ALA A 357 24.44 -3.63 7.69
CA ALA A 357 23.25 -4.21 8.30
C ALA A 357 22.79 -5.45 7.51
N ALA A 358 22.48 -6.53 8.21
CA ALA A 358 21.93 -7.72 7.60
C ALA A 358 20.50 -7.45 7.12
N LEU A 359 20.22 -7.80 5.86
CA LEU A 359 18.92 -7.59 5.22
C LEU A 359 18.28 -8.94 4.86
N GLN A 360 17.09 -9.20 5.38
CA GLN A 360 16.28 -10.35 5.01
C GLN A 360 15.29 -9.91 3.92
N PRO A 361 15.32 -10.49 2.70
CA PRO A 361 14.34 -10.16 1.68
C PRO A 361 12.95 -10.65 2.08
N LEU A 362 11.95 -9.76 1.99
CA LEU A 362 10.54 -10.06 2.22
C LEU A 362 9.76 -10.14 0.92
N PHE A 363 10.07 -9.25 -0.02
CA PHE A 363 9.41 -9.18 -1.32
C PHE A 363 10.34 -8.55 -2.36
N ILE A 364 10.31 -9.09 -3.57
CA ILE A 364 10.92 -8.48 -4.77
C ILE A 364 9.83 -8.32 -5.82
N SER A 365 9.69 -7.11 -6.37
CA SER A 365 8.72 -6.81 -7.43
C SER A 365 9.05 -7.58 -8.70
N SER A 366 8.01 -7.89 -9.48
CA SER A 366 8.15 -8.55 -10.77
C SER A 366 7.97 -7.56 -11.93
N ALA A 367 8.30 -7.99 -13.13
CA ALA A 367 7.98 -7.26 -14.36
C ALA A 367 6.47 -6.97 -14.44
N GLY A 368 6.11 -5.75 -14.88
CA GLY A 368 4.72 -5.30 -14.95
C GLY A 368 4.16 -4.76 -13.64
N ASP A 369 5.01 -4.47 -12.65
CA ASP A 369 4.59 -3.74 -11.45
C ASP A 369 4.05 -2.35 -11.85
N PRO A 370 2.86 -1.93 -11.36
CA PRO A 370 2.22 -0.68 -11.77
C PRO A 370 3.02 0.58 -11.41
N HIS A 371 3.93 0.48 -10.44
CA HIS A 371 4.72 1.60 -9.93
C HIS A 371 6.07 1.79 -10.65
N LEU A 372 6.40 0.92 -11.65
CA LEU A 372 7.72 0.88 -12.25
C LEU A 372 7.68 0.83 -13.79
N GLU A 373 8.79 1.21 -14.40
CA GLU A 373 9.07 0.90 -15.81
C GLU A 373 9.69 -0.51 -15.95
N ALA A 374 9.73 -1.03 -17.18
CA ALA A 374 10.12 -2.42 -17.46
C ALA A 374 11.57 -2.76 -17.05
N ASN A 375 12.44 -1.77 -16.92
CA ASN A 375 13.84 -1.92 -16.53
C ASN A 375 14.12 -1.60 -15.06
N GLU A 376 13.09 -1.59 -14.26
CA GLU A 376 13.17 -1.28 -12.83
C GLU A 376 12.57 -2.42 -12.01
N PHE A 377 13.03 -2.56 -10.78
CA PHE A 377 12.42 -3.38 -9.74
C PHE A 377 12.71 -2.78 -8.37
N TYR A 378 11.97 -3.20 -7.36
CA TYR A 378 12.24 -2.86 -5.97
C TYR A 378 12.06 -4.08 -5.06
N GLY A 379 12.63 -4.00 -3.88
CA GLY A 379 12.43 -4.99 -2.83
C GLY A 379 12.15 -4.37 -1.48
N TRP A 380 11.33 -5.04 -0.72
CA TRP A 380 11.16 -4.84 0.70
C TRP A 380 12.04 -5.81 1.47
N PHE A 381 12.77 -5.31 2.45
CA PHE A 381 13.68 -6.07 3.27
C PHE A 381 13.43 -5.77 4.74
N LYS A 382 13.58 -6.77 5.60
CA LYS A 382 13.66 -6.59 7.06
C LYS A 382 15.10 -6.32 7.45
N ILE A 383 15.32 -5.33 8.27
CA ILE A 383 16.63 -5.03 8.86
C ILE A 383 16.77 -5.89 10.11
N LEU A 384 17.75 -6.80 10.09
CA LEU A 384 18.05 -7.66 11.24
C LEU A 384 18.99 -6.89 12.17
N LYS A 385 18.56 -6.70 13.42
CA LYS A 385 19.33 -6.03 14.49
C LYS A 385 20.09 -7.02 15.32
#